data_a51207c732b6acee77ac0b3913873d9d
#
_entry.id   a51207c732b6acee77ac0b3913873d9d
#
_cell.length_a   1.000
_cell.length_b   1.000
_cell.length_c   1.000
_cell.angle_alpha   90.00
_cell.angle_beta   90.00
_cell.angle_gamma   90.00
#
_symmetry.space_group_name_H-M   'P 1'
#
loop_
_entity.id
_entity.type
_entity.pdbx_description
1 polymer ?
#
loop_
_entity_poly.entity_id
_entity_poly.type
_entity_poly.pdbx_seq_one_letter_code
_entity_poly.pdbx_strand_id
1 'polypeptide(L)'
;MQRRGAGQMMIGAGDDGIEVLLGVLTLREVVSLIERTARWVAPETFRLLPVWFPEHARRGLFYKGNWSEPQMNKSRATGHSVHKTEGNTHANQALTLALGLRKKRRANWSCCHIWGIDDASYQLSNAVVQDHRFFSCVGNMVLLPTPLKAFTDTMPSVKKMLRICARNLYGWQCDHDDLAAPNELLEKWDTWDAYPESWPRALDEKRPPGVVELSPAIRAEAEKRPACIRNDLANAGPFYPREKVRAALDYWKIEL
;
A
#
# COMPACT_ATOMS: atom_id res chain seq x y z
N MET A 1 -33.68 27.84 28.45
CA MET A 1 -32.74 27.22 27.49
C MET A 1 -32.11 26.03 28.18
N GLN A 2 -32.74 24.85 28.06
CA GLN A 2 -32.26 23.59 28.67
C GLN A 2 -31.15 23.00 27.79
N ARG A 3 -29.95 22.84 28.32
CA ARG A 3 -28.88 22.02 27.72
C ARG A 3 -29.34 20.57 27.73
N ARG A 4 -29.61 20.00 26.54
CA ARG A 4 -29.77 18.55 26.40
C ARG A 4 -28.43 17.92 26.79
N GLY A 5 -28.41 17.16 27.86
CA GLY A 5 -27.28 16.34 28.26
C GLY A 5 -26.91 15.38 27.13
N ALA A 6 -25.62 15.30 26.79
CA ALA A 6 -25.09 14.27 25.93
C ALA A 6 -25.36 12.94 26.64
N GLY A 7 -26.34 12.19 26.13
CA GLY A 7 -26.59 10.82 26.60
C GLY A 7 -25.32 10.01 26.35
N GLN A 8 -24.74 9.49 27.42
CA GLN A 8 -23.62 8.57 27.34
C GLN A 8 -24.11 7.33 26.61
N MET A 9 -23.63 7.13 25.37
CA MET A 9 -23.96 5.95 24.57
C MET A 9 -23.44 4.73 25.32
N MET A 10 -24.36 3.86 25.79
CA MET A 10 -23.99 2.59 26.44
C MET A 10 -23.47 1.66 25.34
N ILE A 11 -22.18 1.35 25.38
CA ILE A 11 -21.51 0.45 24.45
C ILE A 11 -21.78 -0.98 24.91
N GLY A 12 -22.45 -1.77 24.07
CA GLY A 12 -22.69 -3.20 24.27
C GLY A 12 -21.47 -4.03 23.87
N ALA A 13 -21.25 -5.15 24.55
CA ALA A 13 -20.13 -6.05 24.22
C ALA A 13 -20.22 -6.73 22.85
N GLY A 14 -21.36 -6.59 22.15
CA GLY A 14 -21.59 -7.15 20.80
C GLY A 14 -21.57 -6.10 19.69
N ASP A 15 -21.31 -4.82 19.99
CA ASP A 15 -21.31 -3.76 19.01
C ASP A 15 -20.08 -3.86 18.09
N ASP A 16 -20.22 -3.46 16.83
CA ASP A 16 -19.09 -3.40 15.91
C ASP A 16 -18.05 -2.38 16.38
N GLY A 17 -16.79 -2.81 16.51
CA GLY A 17 -15.73 -1.98 17.08
C GLY A 17 -15.42 -0.72 16.26
N ILE A 18 -15.68 -0.73 14.96
CA ILE A 18 -15.53 0.47 14.12
C ILE A 18 -16.68 1.43 14.33
N GLU A 19 -17.92 0.94 14.44
CA GLU A 19 -19.10 1.77 14.76
C GLU A 19 -18.95 2.42 16.13
N VAL A 20 -18.51 1.66 17.13
CA VAL A 20 -18.20 2.20 18.47
C VAL A 20 -17.15 3.31 18.38
N LEU A 21 -16.07 3.10 17.63
CA LEU A 21 -15.01 4.10 17.48
C LEU A 21 -15.50 5.36 16.76
N LEU A 22 -16.33 5.20 15.72
CA LEU A 22 -16.93 6.30 14.97
C LEU A 22 -18.02 7.04 15.77
N GLY A 23 -18.54 6.43 16.82
CA GLY A 23 -19.41 7.11 17.79
C GLY A 23 -18.67 8.14 18.65
N VAL A 24 -17.33 8.08 18.72
CA VAL A 24 -16.48 8.98 19.51
C VAL A 24 -15.49 9.77 18.65
N LEU A 25 -15.14 9.30 17.44
CA LEU A 25 -14.24 9.95 16.51
C LEU A 25 -15.00 10.34 15.22
N THR A 26 -14.84 11.57 14.82
CA THR A 26 -15.32 12.03 13.51
C THR A 26 -14.38 11.58 12.39
N LEU A 27 -14.90 11.45 11.16
CA LEU A 27 -14.06 11.20 9.98
C LEU A 27 -12.94 12.26 9.85
N ARG A 28 -13.23 13.53 10.15
CA ARG A 28 -12.24 14.62 10.10
C ARG A 28 -11.09 14.39 11.08
N GLU A 29 -11.35 13.90 12.29
CA GLU A 29 -10.30 13.60 13.26
C GLU A 29 -9.42 12.44 12.81
N VAL A 30 -10.01 11.35 12.31
CA VAL A 30 -9.26 10.21 11.75
C VAL A 30 -8.38 10.67 10.58
N VAL A 31 -8.95 11.44 9.67
CA VAL A 31 -8.22 11.97 8.50
C VAL A 31 -7.10 12.91 8.93
N SER A 32 -7.32 13.78 9.91
CA SER A 32 -6.29 14.68 10.45
C SER A 32 -5.12 13.91 11.10
N LEU A 33 -5.38 12.77 11.75
CA LEU A 33 -4.31 11.91 12.26
C LEU A 33 -3.48 11.32 11.11
N ILE A 34 -4.14 10.83 10.07
CA ILE A 34 -3.47 10.26 8.88
C ILE A 34 -2.69 11.35 8.14
N GLU A 35 -3.28 12.51 7.91
CA GLU A 35 -2.65 13.67 7.26
C GLU A 35 -1.30 14.03 7.87
N ARG A 36 -1.26 14.14 9.20
CA ARG A 36 -0.06 14.57 9.95
C ARG A 36 0.99 13.47 10.07
N THR A 37 0.62 12.20 9.92
CA THR A 37 1.52 11.08 10.21
C THR A 37 1.92 10.27 8.99
N ALA A 38 1.14 10.29 7.91
CA ALA A 38 1.45 9.55 6.68
C ALA A 38 2.84 9.90 6.14
N ARG A 39 3.53 8.89 5.58
CA ARG A 39 4.77 9.10 4.83
C ARG A 39 4.54 8.64 3.40
N TRP A 40 4.85 9.51 2.48
CA TRP A 40 4.66 9.35 1.05
C TRP A 40 6.01 9.29 0.34
N VAL A 41 6.10 8.49 -0.67
CA VAL A 41 7.24 8.49 -1.59
C VAL A 41 7.15 9.73 -2.48
N ALA A 42 8.27 10.40 -2.73
CA ALA A 42 8.28 11.55 -3.64
C ALA A 42 7.89 11.13 -5.08
N PRO A 43 7.19 11.99 -5.84
CA PRO A 43 6.87 11.74 -7.25
C PRO A 43 8.11 11.41 -8.10
N GLU A 44 9.25 12.01 -7.80
CA GLU A 44 10.53 11.76 -8.47
C GLU A 44 11.02 10.33 -8.25
N THR A 45 10.88 9.81 -7.03
CA THR A 45 11.22 8.41 -6.71
C THR A 45 10.27 7.44 -7.41
N PHE A 46 8.97 7.77 -7.45
CA PHE A 46 7.98 6.97 -8.18
C PHE A 46 8.28 6.94 -9.67
N ARG A 47 8.59 8.09 -10.29
CA ARG A 47 8.97 8.16 -11.73
C ARG A 47 10.27 7.44 -12.03
N LEU A 48 11.22 7.45 -11.10
CA LEU A 48 12.51 6.77 -11.27
C LEU A 48 12.36 5.24 -11.24
N LEU A 49 11.58 4.69 -10.30
CA LEU A 49 11.32 3.26 -10.18
C LEU A 49 9.93 3.03 -9.56
N PRO A 50 8.89 2.89 -10.38
CA PRO A 50 7.53 2.67 -9.89
C PRO A 50 7.36 1.36 -9.12
N VAL A 51 7.89 0.25 -9.65
CA VAL A 51 7.81 -1.08 -9.05
C VAL A 51 9.20 -1.60 -8.67
N TRP A 52 9.38 -1.97 -7.38
CA TRP A 52 10.69 -2.34 -6.85
C TRP A 52 10.97 -3.85 -6.88
N PHE A 53 9.95 -4.66 -6.70
CA PHE A 53 10.06 -6.13 -6.64
C PHE A 53 9.01 -6.78 -7.52
N PRO A 54 9.12 -6.64 -8.87
CA PRO A 54 8.13 -7.19 -9.80
C PRO A 54 8.07 -8.72 -9.79
N GLU A 55 9.08 -9.38 -9.21
CA GLU A 55 9.12 -10.83 -9.04
C GLU A 55 8.22 -11.35 -7.91
N HIS A 56 7.66 -10.47 -7.07
CA HIS A 56 6.83 -10.85 -5.94
C HIS A 56 5.41 -10.33 -6.06
N ALA A 57 4.47 -11.09 -5.48
CA ALA A 57 3.08 -10.72 -5.34
C ALA A 57 2.53 -11.29 -4.04
N ARG A 58 1.50 -10.66 -3.45
CA ARG A 58 0.84 -11.18 -2.25
C ARG A 58 0.27 -12.58 -2.53
N ARG A 59 0.40 -13.51 -1.58
CA ARG A 59 0.04 -14.92 -1.72
C ARG A 59 0.91 -15.72 -2.71
N GLY A 60 1.91 -15.09 -3.34
CA GLY A 60 2.96 -15.83 -4.05
C GLY A 60 3.77 -16.71 -3.09
N LEU A 61 4.49 -17.67 -3.61
CA LEU A 61 5.37 -18.51 -2.81
C LEU A 61 6.72 -17.83 -2.59
N PHE A 62 7.32 -18.08 -1.44
CA PHE A 62 8.74 -17.84 -1.24
C PHE A 62 9.56 -19.02 -1.79
N TYR A 63 10.72 -18.71 -2.32
CA TYR A 63 11.65 -19.69 -2.86
C TYR A 63 12.98 -19.65 -2.11
N LYS A 64 13.71 -20.76 -2.11
CA LYS A 64 15.09 -20.81 -1.64
C LYS A 64 16.00 -19.98 -2.56
N GLY A 65 17.26 -19.82 -2.16
CA GLY A 65 18.23 -19.02 -2.91
C GLY A 65 18.20 -19.33 -4.41
N ASN A 66 18.35 -18.29 -5.20
CA ASN A 66 18.28 -18.33 -6.65
C ASN A 66 17.01 -18.94 -7.24
N TRP A 67 15.87 -18.86 -6.56
CA TRP A 67 14.59 -19.39 -7.04
C TRP A 67 14.65 -20.88 -7.41
N SER A 68 15.39 -21.67 -6.61
CA SER A 68 15.65 -23.09 -6.90
C SER A 68 14.48 -23.99 -6.55
N GLU A 69 13.81 -23.76 -5.44
CA GLU A 69 12.67 -24.55 -4.95
C GLU A 69 11.81 -23.75 -3.96
N PRO A 70 10.51 -24.08 -3.79
CA PRO A 70 9.65 -23.45 -2.80
C PRO A 70 10.15 -23.65 -1.37
N GLN A 71 10.07 -22.61 -0.56
CA GLN A 71 10.36 -22.70 0.88
C GLN A 71 9.19 -23.32 1.63
N MET A 72 9.52 -24.18 2.59
CA MET A 72 8.55 -24.82 3.47
C MET A 72 8.66 -24.26 4.89
N ASN A 73 7.52 -24.10 5.54
CA ASN A 73 7.42 -23.78 6.97
C ASN A 73 6.63 -24.90 7.66
N LYS A 74 6.87 -25.12 8.96
CA LYS A 74 5.97 -25.92 9.78
C LYS A 74 4.77 -25.09 10.21
N SER A 75 3.56 -25.55 9.96
CA SER A 75 2.34 -24.98 10.52
C SER A 75 2.38 -25.10 12.06
N ARG A 76 2.19 -23.98 12.75
CA ARG A 76 2.11 -24.00 14.22
C ARG A 76 0.86 -24.72 14.74
N ALA A 77 -0.22 -24.72 13.95
CA ALA A 77 -1.49 -25.35 14.34
C ALA A 77 -1.48 -26.86 14.12
N THR A 78 -0.89 -27.35 13.03
CA THR A 78 -0.99 -28.75 12.64
C THR A 78 0.34 -29.50 12.68
N GLY A 79 1.47 -28.81 12.82
CA GLY A 79 2.80 -29.39 12.73
C GLY A 79 3.21 -29.85 11.32
N HIS A 80 2.31 -29.78 10.33
CA HIS A 80 2.59 -30.19 8.95
C HIS A 80 3.44 -29.16 8.21
N SER A 81 4.21 -29.62 7.23
CA SER A 81 4.93 -28.75 6.32
C SER A 81 3.96 -28.07 5.36
N VAL A 82 4.03 -26.74 5.26
CA VAL A 82 3.24 -25.90 4.36
C VAL A 82 4.15 -24.97 3.58
N HIS A 83 3.77 -24.62 2.37
CA HIS A 83 4.52 -23.63 1.61
C HIS A 83 4.51 -22.28 2.30
N LYS A 84 5.68 -21.65 2.37
CA LYS A 84 5.79 -20.27 2.85
C LYS A 84 5.27 -19.34 1.78
N THR A 85 4.27 -18.52 2.15
CA THR A 85 3.65 -17.56 1.23
C THR A 85 4.05 -16.12 1.54
N GLU A 86 4.15 -15.32 0.48
CA GLU A 86 4.34 -13.87 0.59
C GLU A 86 3.08 -13.22 1.21
N GLY A 87 3.32 -12.46 2.28
CA GLY A 87 2.32 -11.56 2.82
C GLY A 87 2.52 -10.15 2.24
N ASN A 88 3.21 -9.31 3.02
CA ASN A 88 3.59 -7.95 2.59
C ASN A 88 5.10 -7.70 2.76
N THR A 89 5.93 -8.71 2.71
CA THR A 89 7.37 -8.59 3.01
C THR A 89 8.05 -7.69 1.98
N HIS A 90 7.88 -7.99 0.69
CA HIS A 90 8.53 -7.24 -0.38
C HIS A 90 7.86 -5.88 -0.65
N ALA A 91 6.55 -5.74 -0.47
CA ALA A 91 5.89 -4.44 -0.46
C ALA A 91 6.45 -3.53 0.67
N ASN A 92 6.58 -4.09 1.87
CA ASN A 92 7.23 -3.39 2.99
C ASN A 92 8.69 -3.02 2.69
N GLN A 93 9.43 -3.89 2.02
CA GLN A 93 10.82 -3.63 1.63
C GLN A 93 10.89 -2.53 0.57
N ALA A 94 10.05 -2.58 -0.47
CA ALA A 94 9.95 -1.56 -1.51
C ALA A 94 9.74 -0.18 -0.91
N LEU A 95 8.71 -0.05 -0.07
CA LEU A 95 8.39 1.22 0.57
C LEU A 95 9.51 1.69 1.51
N THR A 96 10.18 0.75 2.21
CA THR A 96 11.33 1.08 3.09
C THR A 96 12.49 1.67 2.30
N LEU A 97 12.84 1.07 1.16
CA LEU A 97 13.92 1.55 0.29
C LEU A 97 13.55 2.87 -0.39
N ALA A 98 12.34 2.96 -0.92
CA ALA A 98 11.86 4.17 -1.60
C ALA A 98 11.71 5.39 -0.66
N LEU A 99 11.59 5.17 0.65
CA LEU A 99 11.60 6.21 1.68
C LEU A 99 12.99 6.43 2.29
N GLY A 100 14.04 5.76 1.83
CA GLY A 100 15.39 5.86 2.39
C GLY A 100 15.48 5.41 3.85
N LEU A 101 14.55 4.58 4.31
CA LEU A 101 14.49 4.12 5.69
C LEU A 101 15.30 2.83 5.87
N ARG A 102 15.69 2.57 7.12
CA ARG A 102 16.24 1.28 7.54
C ARG A 102 15.16 0.51 8.30
N LYS A 103 15.05 -0.82 8.08
CA LYS A 103 14.07 -1.67 8.76
C LYS A 103 14.00 -1.43 10.28
N LYS A 104 15.15 -1.26 10.94
CA LYS A 104 15.23 -0.98 12.39
C LYS A 104 14.63 0.37 12.80
N ARG A 105 14.46 1.33 11.87
CA ARG A 105 13.92 2.68 12.14
C ARG A 105 12.44 2.83 11.86
N ARG A 106 11.74 1.74 11.53
CA ARG A 106 10.30 1.76 11.25
C ARG A 106 9.49 0.85 12.19
N ALA A 107 9.91 0.77 13.45
CA ALA A 107 9.12 0.11 14.49
C ALA A 107 7.72 0.75 14.56
N ASN A 108 6.66 -0.07 14.61
CA ASN A 108 5.27 0.36 14.67
C ASN A 108 4.77 1.18 13.45
N TRP A 109 5.38 0.98 12.29
CA TRP A 109 4.92 1.52 11.02
C TRP A 109 4.43 0.41 10.10
N SER A 110 3.31 0.62 9.44
CA SER A 110 2.70 -0.32 8.51
C SER A 110 2.66 0.23 7.10
N CYS A 111 3.03 -0.62 6.13
CA CYS A 111 2.76 -0.39 4.72
C CYS A 111 1.28 -0.68 4.45
N CYS A 112 0.56 0.32 3.94
CA CYS A 112 -0.84 0.21 3.56
C CYS A 112 -0.95 0.36 2.05
N HIS A 113 -1.58 -0.61 1.37
CA HIS A 113 -1.90 -0.49 -0.05
C HIS A 113 -3.08 0.46 -0.23
N ILE A 114 -2.95 1.38 -1.18
CA ILE A 114 -3.92 2.44 -1.48
C ILE A 114 -4.98 1.92 -2.44
N TRP A 115 -4.54 1.36 -3.57
CA TRP A 115 -5.40 0.65 -4.48
C TRP A 115 -5.41 -0.83 -4.13
N GLY A 116 -6.62 -1.35 -3.93
CA GLY A 116 -6.89 -2.72 -3.57
C GLY A 116 -8.38 -2.89 -3.30
N ILE A 117 -8.82 -4.12 -3.24
CA ILE A 117 -10.18 -4.45 -2.85
C ILE A 117 -10.22 -4.50 -1.33
N ASP A 118 -11.10 -3.70 -0.76
CA ASP A 118 -11.35 -3.67 0.68
C ASP A 118 -12.52 -4.61 0.97
N ASP A 119 -12.23 -5.71 1.64
CA ASP A 119 -13.24 -6.68 2.07
C ASP A 119 -13.00 -7.02 3.55
N ALA A 120 -13.80 -6.41 4.42
CA ALA A 120 -13.74 -6.63 5.86
C ALA A 120 -14.09 -8.09 6.24
N SER A 121 -14.86 -8.78 5.41
CA SER A 121 -15.24 -10.19 5.63
C SER A 121 -14.17 -11.18 5.17
N TYR A 122 -13.13 -10.72 4.48
CA TYR A 122 -12.08 -11.53 3.86
C TYR A 122 -12.58 -12.60 2.86
N GLN A 123 -13.78 -12.44 2.36
CA GLN A 123 -14.39 -13.36 1.38
C GLN A 123 -13.89 -13.09 -0.04
N LEU A 124 -13.61 -11.83 -0.37
CA LEU A 124 -13.08 -11.46 -1.67
C LEU A 124 -11.55 -11.52 -1.70
N SER A 125 -11.02 -11.99 -2.81
CA SER A 125 -9.59 -11.96 -3.06
C SER A 125 -9.17 -10.57 -3.53
N ASN A 126 -8.18 -9.97 -2.88
CA ASN A 126 -7.60 -8.72 -3.35
C ASN A 126 -6.64 -8.98 -4.51
N ALA A 127 -7.17 -9.09 -5.74
CA ALA A 127 -6.41 -9.43 -6.94
C ALA A 127 -5.36 -8.35 -7.28
N VAL A 128 -5.63 -7.09 -6.98
CA VAL A 128 -4.69 -5.98 -7.24
C VAL A 128 -3.32 -6.21 -6.58
N VAL A 129 -3.29 -6.65 -5.33
CA VAL A 129 -2.03 -6.94 -4.62
C VAL A 129 -1.45 -8.32 -4.97
N GLN A 130 -2.18 -9.14 -5.70
CA GLN A 130 -1.69 -10.39 -6.29
C GLN A 130 -1.10 -10.18 -7.69
N ASP A 131 -1.27 -9.00 -8.24
CA ASP A 131 -0.68 -8.60 -9.51
C ASP A 131 0.73 -8.05 -9.29
N HIS A 132 1.68 -8.61 -10.02
CA HIS A 132 3.10 -8.25 -9.98
C HIS A 132 3.36 -6.79 -10.41
N ARG A 133 2.47 -6.19 -11.19
CA ARG A 133 2.53 -4.78 -11.58
C ARG A 133 2.31 -3.84 -10.40
N PHE A 134 1.47 -4.23 -9.43
CA PHE A 134 0.95 -3.32 -8.41
C PHE A 134 1.35 -3.65 -6.97
N PHE A 135 1.74 -4.90 -6.68
CA PHE A 135 2.06 -5.35 -5.32
C PHE A 135 3.18 -4.56 -4.64
N SER A 136 4.29 -4.31 -5.36
CA SER A 136 5.42 -3.55 -4.85
C SER A 136 5.57 -2.17 -5.53
N CYS A 137 4.49 -1.70 -6.15
CA CYS A 137 4.41 -0.36 -6.72
C CYS A 137 4.34 0.68 -5.60
N VAL A 138 5.32 1.59 -5.55
CA VAL A 138 5.40 2.58 -4.47
C VAL A 138 4.33 3.67 -4.56
N GLY A 139 3.75 3.91 -5.74
CA GLY A 139 2.56 4.75 -5.92
C GLY A 139 1.27 4.10 -5.39
N ASN A 140 1.28 2.78 -5.18
CA ASN A 140 0.18 2.04 -4.56
C ASN A 140 0.33 1.92 -3.03
N MET A 141 1.26 2.62 -2.41
CA MET A 141 1.54 2.41 -1.00
C MET A 141 1.72 3.72 -0.24
N VAL A 142 1.28 3.71 1.01
CA VAL A 142 1.55 4.75 2.00
C VAL A 142 2.04 4.10 3.30
N LEU A 143 2.96 4.76 4.01
CA LEU A 143 3.43 4.29 5.32
C LEU A 143 2.68 5.03 6.42
N LEU A 144 1.99 4.28 7.27
CA LEU A 144 1.20 4.81 8.39
C LEU A 144 1.69 4.23 9.73
N PRO A 145 1.51 4.95 10.85
CA PRO A 145 1.56 4.33 12.17
C PRO A 145 0.64 3.11 12.23
N THR A 146 1.13 2.00 12.79
CA THR A 146 0.40 0.72 12.79
C THR A 146 -1.04 0.82 13.35
N PRO A 147 -1.34 1.60 14.40
CA PRO A 147 -2.71 1.75 14.88
C PRO A 147 -3.67 2.35 13.85
N LEU A 148 -3.18 3.18 12.91
CA LEU A 148 -4.01 3.82 11.90
C LEU A 148 -4.29 2.92 10.68
N LYS A 149 -3.61 1.77 10.58
CA LYS A 149 -3.82 0.82 9.49
C LYS A 149 -5.26 0.32 9.42
N ALA A 150 -5.89 0.08 10.57
CA ALA A 150 -7.26 -0.41 10.62
C ALA A 150 -8.24 0.52 9.87
N PHE A 151 -8.06 1.83 9.97
CA PHE A 151 -8.90 2.79 9.26
C PHE A 151 -8.78 2.69 7.73
N THR A 152 -7.62 2.28 7.21
CA THR A 152 -7.46 2.07 5.76
C THR A 152 -8.11 0.78 5.27
N ASP A 153 -8.30 -0.19 6.15
CA ASP A 153 -8.87 -1.49 5.82
C ASP A 153 -10.40 -1.52 6.04
N THR A 154 -10.94 -0.62 6.89
CA THR A 154 -12.35 -0.64 7.34
C THR A 154 -13.16 0.61 7.00
N MET A 155 -12.52 1.72 6.63
CA MET A 155 -13.20 2.97 6.31
C MET A 155 -13.06 3.32 4.82
N PRO A 156 -14.08 3.06 3.97
CA PRO A 156 -14.02 3.37 2.53
C PRO A 156 -13.70 4.83 2.23
N SER A 157 -14.20 5.78 3.04
CA SER A 157 -13.90 7.21 2.88
C SER A 157 -12.42 7.53 3.07
N VAL A 158 -11.76 6.92 4.05
CA VAL A 158 -10.30 7.06 4.27
C VAL A 158 -9.53 6.53 3.08
N LYS A 159 -9.88 5.34 2.61
CA LYS A 159 -9.24 4.74 1.44
C LYS A 159 -9.41 5.62 0.19
N LYS A 160 -10.61 6.15 -0.02
CA LYS A 160 -10.93 7.05 -1.13
C LYS A 160 -10.07 8.32 -1.08
N MET A 161 -9.93 8.94 0.10
CA MET A 161 -9.05 10.10 0.30
C MET A 161 -7.59 9.80 -0.05
N LEU A 162 -7.08 8.64 0.38
CA LEU A 162 -5.73 8.21 0.03
C LEU A 162 -5.57 8.00 -1.48
N ARG A 163 -6.57 7.43 -2.16
CA ARG A 163 -6.57 7.26 -3.63
C ARG A 163 -6.53 8.60 -4.36
N ILE A 164 -7.34 9.56 -3.94
CA ILE A 164 -7.35 10.92 -4.53
C ILE A 164 -5.99 11.60 -4.33
N CYS A 165 -5.45 11.54 -3.10
CA CYS A 165 -4.14 12.09 -2.80
C CYS A 165 -3.04 11.46 -3.68
N ALA A 166 -2.99 10.13 -3.75
CA ALA A 166 -1.99 9.41 -4.54
C ALA A 166 -2.13 9.68 -6.05
N ARG A 167 -3.37 9.72 -6.59
CA ARG A 167 -3.63 10.07 -7.99
C ARG A 167 -3.07 11.45 -8.34
N ASN A 168 -3.36 12.44 -7.50
CA ASN A 168 -2.92 13.81 -7.74
C ASN A 168 -1.42 14.01 -7.47
N LEU A 169 -0.85 13.23 -6.53
CA LEU A 169 0.58 13.27 -6.23
C LEU A 169 1.43 12.65 -7.34
N TYR A 170 0.98 11.53 -7.90
CA TYR A 170 1.79 10.73 -8.83
C TYR A 170 1.39 10.91 -10.30
N GLY A 171 0.25 11.52 -10.59
CA GLY A 171 -0.32 11.54 -11.94
C GLY A 171 -0.68 10.14 -12.45
N TRP A 172 -0.90 9.20 -11.54
CA TRP A 172 -1.18 7.81 -11.86
C TRP A 172 -2.33 7.26 -11.00
N GLN A 173 -3.13 6.43 -11.62
CA GLN A 173 -4.22 5.69 -11.01
C GLN A 173 -4.13 4.23 -11.41
N CYS A 174 -4.33 3.32 -10.46
CA CYS A 174 -4.30 1.88 -10.76
C CYS A 174 -5.45 1.50 -11.70
N ASP A 175 -5.10 0.90 -12.82
CA ASP A 175 -6.01 0.49 -13.90
C ASP A 175 -6.37 -0.99 -13.89
N HIS A 176 -6.19 -1.66 -12.74
CA HIS A 176 -6.62 -3.05 -12.58
C HIS A 176 -8.14 -3.16 -12.78
N ASP A 177 -8.59 -4.17 -13.52
CA ASP A 177 -10.00 -4.35 -13.89
C ASP A 177 -10.95 -4.34 -12.69
N ASP A 178 -10.55 -4.94 -11.57
CA ASP A 178 -11.33 -4.98 -10.33
C ASP A 178 -11.52 -3.58 -9.69
N LEU A 179 -10.81 -2.56 -10.17
CA LEU A 179 -10.91 -1.19 -9.67
C LEU A 179 -11.65 -0.24 -10.61
N ALA A 180 -12.20 -0.71 -11.72
CA ALA A 180 -12.90 0.16 -12.66
C ALA A 180 -14.02 0.95 -11.97
N ALA A 181 -14.96 0.27 -11.31
CA ALA A 181 -16.08 0.92 -10.62
C ALA A 181 -15.65 1.78 -9.42
N PRO A 182 -14.74 1.34 -8.50
CA PRO A 182 -14.18 2.21 -7.48
C PRO A 182 -13.48 3.45 -8.01
N ASN A 183 -12.80 3.36 -9.16
CA ASN A 183 -12.12 4.48 -9.78
C ASN A 183 -13.07 5.53 -10.34
N GLU A 184 -14.17 5.12 -10.97
CA GLU A 184 -15.24 6.03 -11.44
C GLU A 184 -15.86 6.83 -10.29
N LEU A 185 -15.95 6.24 -9.10
CA LEU A 185 -16.48 6.90 -7.91
C LEU A 185 -15.53 7.98 -7.33
N LEU A 186 -14.25 8.00 -7.72
CA LEU A 186 -13.33 9.02 -7.24
C LEU A 186 -13.70 10.44 -7.73
N GLU A 187 -14.31 10.53 -8.90
CA GLU A 187 -14.72 11.80 -9.47
C GLU A 187 -16.02 12.36 -8.86
N LYS A 188 -16.84 11.46 -8.30
CA LYS A 188 -18.16 11.78 -7.71
C LYS A 188 -18.09 11.90 -6.19
N TRP A 189 -17.01 12.47 -5.67
CA TRP A 189 -16.89 12.57 -4.21
C TRP A 189 -17.63 13.78 -3.65
N ASP A 190 -18.41 13.52 -2.60
CA ASP A 190 -19.29 14.47 -1.90
C ASP A 190 -18.76 14.92 -0.51
N THR A 191 -17.66 14.32 -0.02
CA THR A 191 -17.11 14.62 1.31
C THR A 191 -15.82 15.47 1.28
N TRP A 192 -15.75 16.42 0.37
CA TRP A 192 -14.60 17.32 0.24
C TRP A 192 -14.29 18.17 1.48
N ASP A 193 -15.29 18.41 2.32
CA ASP A 193 -15.15 19.11 3.60
C ASP A 193 -14.28 18.34 4.62
N ALA A 194 -14.19 17.01 4.49
CA ALA A 194 -13.31 16.18 5.31
C ALA A 194 -11.94 15.92 4.66
N TYR A 195 -11.75 16.28 3.38
CA TYR A 195 -10.47 16.07 2.68
C TYR A 195 -9.43 17.08 3.20
N PRO A 196 -8.18 16.63 3.52
CA PRO A 196 -7.16 17.51 4.05
C PRO A 196 -6.83 18.68 3.14
N GLU A 197 -6.75 19.87 3.71
CA GLU A 197 -6.35 21.06 2.96
C GLU A 197 -4.91 21.01 2.48
N SER A 198 -4.03 20.30 3.20
CA SER A 198 -2.63 20.13 2.84
C SER A 198 -2.39 19.10 1.75
N TRP A 199 -3.41 18.31 1.37
CA TRP A 199 -3.28 17.31 0.32
C TRP A 199 -3.64 17.88 -1.06
N PRO A 200 -3.00 17.38 -2.14
CA PRO A 200 -3.25 17.90 -3.49
C PRO A 200 -4.68 17.53 -3.96
N ARG A 201 -5.39 18.54 -4.49
CA ARG A 201 -6.71 18.37 -5.13
C ARG A 201 -6.62 18.28 -6.65
N ALA A 202 -5.47 18.67 -7.19
CA ALA A 202 -5.14 18.57 -8.60
C ALA A 202 -3.70 18.09 -8.78
N LEU A 203 -3.38 17.63 -9.98
CA LEU A 203 -2.01 17.21 -10.34
C LEU A 203 -1.05 18.39 -10.17
N ASP A 204 0.12 18.11 -9.60
CA ASP A 204 1.22 19.07 -9.37
C ASP A 204 0.84 20.33 -8.55
N GLU A 205 -0.33 20.34 -7.87
CA GLU A 205 -0.76 21.49 -7.07
C GLU A 205 0.15 21.69 -5.85
N LYS A 206 0.33 20.66 -5.06
CA LYS A 206 1.14 20.66 -3.83
C LYS A 206 1.48 19.24 -3.39
N ARG A 207 2.42 19.14 -2.47
CA ARG A 207 2.79 17.84 -1.87
C ARG A 207 2.17 17.69 -0.50
N PRO A 208 1.60 16.52 -0.17
CA PRO A 208 1.11 16.27 1.18
C PRO A 208 2.26 16.33 2.19
N PRO A 209 1.98 16.69 3.46
CA PRO A 209 2.96 16.56 4.52
C PRO A 209 3.51 15.13 4.59
N GLY A 210 4.79 15.00 4.95
CA GLY A 210 5.44 13.70 5.07
C GLY A 210 5.86 13.04 3.75
N VAL A 211 5.83 13.76 2.62
CA VAL A 211 6.57 13.33 1.42
C VAL A 211 8.06 13.28 1.74
N VAL A 212 8.68 12.17 1.44
CA VAL A 212 10.13 11.96 1.60
C VAL A 212 10.80 12.19 0.27
N GLU A 213 11.58 13.24 0.18
CA GLU A 213 12.25 13.67 -1.05
C GLU A 213 13.30 12.66 -1.53
N LEU A 214 13.49 12.61 -2.85
CA LEU A 214 14.47 11.75 -3.49
C LEU A 214 15.90 12.15 -3.06
N SER A 215 16.51 11.35 -2.18
CA SER A 215 17.90 11.53 -1.75
C SER A 215 18.89 10.77 -2.65
N PRO A 216 20.18 11.12 -2.63
CA PRO A 216 21.21 10.35 -3.34
C PRO A 216 21.23 8.85 -2.95
N ALA A 217 20.93 8.53 -1.70
CA ALA A 217 20.87 7.13 -1.24
C ALA A 217 19.67 6.38 -1.83
N ILE A 218 18.50 7.02 -1.89
CA ILE A 218 17.29 6.44 -2.55
C ILE A 218 17.56 6.24 -4.03
N ARG A 219 18.15 7.24 -4.70
CA ARG A 219 18.51 7.17 -6.12
C ARG A 219 19.44 5.99 -6.40
N ALA A 220 20.51 5.84 -5.64
CA ALA A 220 21.48 4.76 -5.81
C ALA A 220 20.82 3.37 -5.65
N GLU A 221 19.91 3.20 -4.70
CA GLU A 221 19.16 1.94 -4.55
C GLU A 221 18.20 1.69 -5.72
N ALA A 222 17.51 2.73 -6.20
CA ALA A 222 16.60 2.63 -7.34
C ALA A 222 17.35 2.30 -8.65
N GLU A 223 18.51 2.91 -8.89
CA GLU A 223 19.35 2.66 -10.07
C GLU A 223 20.00 1.28 -10.07
N LYS A 224 20.29 0.74 -8.89
CA LYS A 224 20.84 -0.61 -8.73
C LYS A 224 19.84 -1.72 -9.03
N ARG A 225 18.55 -1.49 -8.77
CA ARG A 225 17.53 -2.53 -8.83
C ARG A 225 17.29 -3.09 -10.24
N PRO A 226 17.23 -2.31 -11.33
CA PRO A 226 17.12 -2.82 -12.70
C PRO A 226 18.24 -3.80 -13.07
N ALA A 227 19.48 -3.55 -12.66
CA ALA A 227 20.60 -4.45 -12.91
C ALA A 227 20.42 -5.80 -12.18
N CYS A 228 19.88 -5.81 -10.96
CA CYS A 228 19.54 -7.04 -10.25
C CYS A 228 18.44 -7.81 -10.99
N ILE A 229 17.37 -7.15 -11.43
CA ILE A 229 16.27 -7.78 -12.17
C ILE A 229 16.78 -8.37 -13.50
N ARG A 230 17.63 -7.65 -14.23
CA ARG A 230 18.25 -8.14 -15.46
C ARG A 230 19.06 -9.42 -15.22
N ASN A 231 19.88 -9.44 -14.17
CA ASN A 231 20.65 -10.60 -13.77
C ASN A 231 19.73 -11.79 -13.43
N ASP A 232 18.66 -11.55 -12.67
CA ASP A 232 17.72 -12.59 -12.25
C ASP A 232 16.93 -13.15 -13.44
N LEU A 233 16.52 -12.30 -14.38
CA LEU A 233 15.87 -12.76 -15.63
C LEU A 233 16.74 -13.70 -16.44
N ALA A 234 18.07 -13.47 -16.45
CA ALA A 234 19.01 -14.31 -17.17
C ALA A 234 19.37 -15.60 -16.39
N ASN A 235 19.65 -15.46 -15.08
CA ASN A 235 20.39 -16.46 -14.33
C ASN A 235 19.61 -17.11 -13.17
N ALA A 236 18.41 -16.59 -12.81
CA ALA A 236 17.62 -17.17 -11.73
C ALA A 236 17.07 -18.55 -12.07
N GLY A 237 16.82 -19.35 -11.04
CA GLY A 237 16.35 -20.71 -11.15
C GLY A 237 14.96 -20.85 -11.80
N PRO A 238 14.46 -22.11 -11.90
CA PRO A 238 13.27 -22.43 -12.70
C PRO A 238 11.99 -21.77 -12.18
N PHE A 239 11.93 -21.39 -10.92
CA PHE A 239 10.74 -20.79 -10.31
C PHE A 239 10.71 -19.25 -10.37
N TYR A 240 11.71 -18.61 -10.98
CA TYR A 240 11.66 -17.16 -11.18
C TYR A 240 10.52 -16.80 -12.16
N PRO A 241 9.61 -15.89 -11.81
CA PRO A 241 8.39 -15.62 -12.59
C PRO A 241 8.68 -14.69 -13.78
N ARG A 242 9.52 -15.14 -14.72
CA ARG A 242 10.06 -14.32 -15.82
C ARG A 242 9.01 -13.58 -16.63
N GLU A 243 7.93 -14.25 -17.00
CA GLU A 243 6.85 -13.65 -17.80
C GLU A 243 6.15 -12.53 -17.04
N LYS A 244 5.82 -12.75 -15.76
CA LYS A 244 5.17 -11.75 -14.91
C LYS A 244 6.08 -10.55 -14.64
N VAL A 245 7.38 -10.79 -14.47
CA VAL A 245 8.37 -9.72 -14.32
C VAL A 245 8.44 -8.88 -15.59
N ARG A 246 8.57 -9.52 -16.78
CA ARG A 246 8.57 -8.79 -18.05
C ARG A 246 7.30 -7.97 -18.24
N ALA A 247 6.13 -8.57 -18.03
CA ALA A 247 4.86 -7.87 -18.13
C ALA A 247 4.77 -6.65 -17.19
N ALA A 248 5.31 -6.75 -15.97
CA ALA A 248 5.36 -5.63 -15.04
C ALA A 248 6.34 -4.54 -15.50
N LEU A 249 7.50 -4.91 -16.03
CA LEU A 249 8.46 -3.95 -16.58
C LEU A 249 7.91 -3.23 -17.82
N ASP A 250 7.28 -3.96 -18.73
CA ASP A 250 6.65 -3.42 -19.93
C ASP A 250 5.53 -2.43 -19.58
N TYR A 251 4.66 -2.80 -18.63
CA TYR A 251 3.60 -1.92 -18.13
C TYR A 251 4.16 -0.59 -17.60
N TRP A 252 5.23 -0.65 -16.82
CA TRP A 252 5.87 0.52 -16.23
C TRP A 252 6.90 1.20 -17.13
N LYS A 253 7.13 0.68 -18.34
CA LYS A 253 8.15 1.17 -19.29
C LYS A 253 9.54 1.25 -18.65
N ILE A 254 9.89 0.24 -17.85
CA ILE A 254 11.20 0.14 -17.21
C ILE A 254 12.14 -0.58 -18.16
N GLU A 255 13.12 0.14 -18.65
CA GLU A 255 14.23 -0.42 -19.42
C GLU A 255 15.29 -1.02 -18.48
N LEU A 256 15.81 -2.22 -18.84
CA LEU A 256 16.81 -2.94 -18.07
C LEU A 256 18.22 -2.73 -18.63
#